data_ba954cd30ca538a7df28f1240b17775c
#
_entry.id   ba954cd30ca538a7df28f1240b17775c
#
_cell.length_a   1.000
_cell.length_b   1.000
_cell.length_c   1.000
_cell.angle_alpha   90.00
_cell.angle_beta   90.00
_cell.angle_gamma   90.00
#
_symmetry.space_group_name_H-M   'P 1'
#
loop_
_entity.id
_entity.type
_entity.pdbx_description
1 polymer ?
#
loop_
_entity_poly.entity_id
_entity_poly.type
_entity_poly.pdbx_seq_one_letter_code
_entity_poly.pdbx_strand_id
1 'polypeptide(L)'
;MENKNAQANKSSSLERNELHNTIWKVANELRGSVDGWDFKQYVLGILFYRYISENMAHYINKQERELNPSFDYANLSDEEAEGAKEGLIEEKGFFIPPSALFCNVLKNARTNEDLNVTLQNIFNEIEKSSLGFKSEENVKGLFADLDVNSNKLGSSHKNRVEKLTKILEAIGGMQLGDYQKSGIDVFGDAYEYLMTMYASNAGKSGGEFFTPQEVSELLAKITLHNQESVNKVYDPCCGSGSLLLQFSKVLGDKNVSKGYFGQEINLTTYNLCRINMFLHDINYSKFHIALGDTLLDPKHKDDEPFDAIVSNPPYSTKWEGDKSPILISDERFSKAGVLAPKNAADLAFTMHMLSYLSNNGTAAIVEFPGVLYRGNAEGKIREYLVQNNFIDCVIALPDNLFFGTSIATCILVLKKNKQDDTTLFIDASKEFVKEGKKNKLKAHNREKILQTYTERKTIKHFSALASMEQIKENDYNLSVNRYVEQEDTKEIIDIKALNAEISQIVEKQSALRNSLESIIKELEGGQNEPHRNLTPNFSA
;
A
#
# COMPACT_ATOMS: atom_id res chain seq x y z
N MET A 1 4.69 22.49 25.30
CA MET A 1 4.01 22.00 24.07
C MET A 1 4.29 20.51 23.81
N GLU A 2 5.49 20.01 24.05
CA GLU A 2 5.87 18.60 23.81
C GLU A 2 5.03 17.55 24.55
N ASN A 3 4.66 17.81 25.82
CA ASN A 3 3.85 16.87 26.60
C ASN A 3 2.39 16.74 26.14
N LYS A 4 1.81 17.79 25.52
CA LYS A 4 0.45 17.72 24.94
C LYS A 4 0.43 16.96 23.63
N ASN A 5 1.47 17.11 22.80
CA ASN A 5 1.62 16.39 21.54
C ASN A 5 1.90 14.89 21.78
N ALA A 6 2.69 14.55 22.80
CA ALA A 6 2.94 13.15 23.17
C ALA A 6 1.68 12.44 23.70
N GLN A 7 0.83 13.16 24.46
CA GLN A 7 -0.44 12.63 24.98
C GLN A 7 -1.49 12.48 23.86
N ALA A 8 -1.59 13.43 22.93
CA ALA A 8 -2.47 13.36 21.77
C ALA A 8 -2.09 12.21 20.83
N ASN A 9 -0.79 12.03 20.55
CA ASN A 9 -0.29 10.91 19.75
C ASN A 9 -0.54 9.55 20.40
N LYS A 10 -0.49 9.47 21.73
CA LYS A 10 -0.76 8.23 22.48
C LYS A 10 -2.26 7.87 22.49
N SER A 11 -3.15 8.87 22.59
CA SER A 11 -4.60 8.68 22.45
C SER A 11 -4.97 8.20 21.05
N SER A 12 -4.46 8.87 20.02
CA SER A 12 -4.68 8.52 18.61
C SER A 12 -4.20 7.09 18.26
N SER A 13 -3.08 6.64 18.84
CA SER A 13 -2.58 5.28 18.61
C SER A 13 -3.43 4.21 19.30
N LEU A 14 -4.03 4.51 20.46
CA LEU A 14 -4.94 3.60 21.16
C LEU A 14 -6.26 3.45 20.40
N GLU A 15 -6.83 4.55 19.94
CA GLU A 15 -8.07 4.58 19.16
C GLU A 15 -7.92 3.79 17.84
N ARG A 16 -6.77 3.94 17.15
CA ARG A 16 -6.46 3.14 15.95
C ARG A 16 -6.36 1.65 16.26
N ASN A 17 -5.73 1.27 17.37
CA ASN A 17 -5.62 -0.14 17.75
C ASN A 17 -6.98 -0.75 18.09
N GLU A 18 -7.87 -0.02 18.74
CA GLU A 18 -9.23 -0.45 19.01
C GLU A 18 -10.04 -0.61 17.72
N LEU A 19 -9.91 0.33 16.78
CA LEU A 19 -10.50 0.25 15.45
C LEU A 19 -10.01 -0.99 14.70
N HIS A 20 -8.71 -1.22 14.65
CA HIS A 20 -8.10 -2.38 13.99
C HIS A 20 -8.59 -3.71 14.60
N ASN A 21 -8.68 -3.79 15.94
CA ASN A 21 -9.20 -4.96 16.63
C ASN A 21 -10.68 -5.22 16.30
N THR A 22 -11.48 -4.17 16.22
CA THR A 22 -12.89 -4.25 15.85
C THR A 22 -13.06 -4.74 14.42
N ILE A 23 -12.32 -4.16 13.48
CA ILE A 23 -12.32 -4.58 12.08
C ILE A 23 -11.87 -6.04 11.94
N TRP A 24 -10.81 -6.43 12.65
CA TRP A 24 -10.33 -7.81 12.66
C TRP A 24 -11.38 -8.80 13.18
N LYS A 25 -12.08 -8.43 14.24
CA LYS A 25 -13.16 -9.24 14.81
C LYS A 25 -14.29 -9.44 13.80
N VAL A 26 -14.78 -8.35 13.19
CA VAL A 26 -15.81 -8.39 12.14
C VAL A 26 -15.35 -9.23 10.95
N ALA A 27 -14.12 -9.02 10.48
CA ALA A 27 -13.56 -9.80 9.38
C ALA A 27 -13.46 -11.30 9.70
N ASN A 28 -13.16 -11.66 10.96
CA ASN A 28 -13.11 -13.06 11.40
C ASN A 28 -14.51 -13.68 11.59
N GLU A 29 -15.47 -12.94 12.09
CA GLU A 29 -16.87 -13.41 12.24
C GLU A 29 -17.49 -13.72 10.88
N LEU A 30 -17.10 -12.99 9.85
CA LEU A 30 -17.57 -13.17 8.49
C LEU A 30 -16.72 -14.19 7.70
N ARG A 31 -15.51 -14.53 8.19
CA ARG A 31 -14.63 -15.55 7.61
C ARG A 31 -15.31 -16.92 7.64
N GLY A 32 -15.39 -17.59 6.51
CA GLY A 32 -16.09 -18.88 6.36
C GLY A 32 -17.50 -18.76 5.79
N SER A 33 -18.04 -17.55 5.69
CA SER A 33 -19.31 -17.29 4.99
C SER A 33 -19.11 -17.03 3.49
N VAL A 34 -17.94 -16.51 3.08
CA VAL A 34 -17.55 -16.20 1.70
C VAL A 34 -16.05 -16.50 1.57
N ASP A 35 -15.57 -16.96 0.42
CA ASP A 35 -14.14 -17.23 0.20
C ASP A 35 -13.28 -15.97 0.33
N GLY A 36 -12.07 -16.15 0.88
CA GLY A 36 -11.22 -15.08 1.42
C GLY A 36 -10.98 -13.84 0.55
N TRP A 37 -10.90 -13.97 -0.79
CA TRP A 37 -10.72 -12.81 -1.68
C TRP A 37 -12.03 -12.07 -1.95
N ASP A 38 -13.09 -12.79 -2.21
CA ASP A 38 -14.39 -12.22 -2.54
C ASP A 38 -15.04 -11.49 -1.36
N PHE A 39 -14.79 -11.98 -0.15
CA PHE A 39 -15.23 -11.34 1.09
C PHE A 39 -14.76 -9.88 1.22
N LYS A 40 -13.56 -9.55 0.72
CA LYS A 40 -13.00 -8.19 0.73
C LYS A 40 -13.88 -7.18 0.03
N GLN A 41 -14.30 -7.52 -1.18
CA GLN A 41 -15.09 -6.64 -2.03
C GLN A 41 -16.39 -6.25 -1.33
N TYR A 42 -17.04 -7.21 -0.64
CA TYR A 42 -18.26 -6.94 0.10
C TYR A 42 -18.03 -6.06 1.32
N VAL A 43 -17.01 -6.34 2.13
CA VAL A 43 -16.71 -5.52 3.31
C VAL A 43 -16.28 -4.12 2.92
N LEU A 44 -15.36 -3.99 1.95
CA LEU A 44 -14.90 -2.69 1.47
C LEU A 44 -16.00 -1.87 0.79
N GLY A 45 -16.80 -2.52 -0.07
CA GLY A 45 -17.89 -1.84 -0.77
C GLY A 45 -19.00 -1.38 0.18
N ILE A 46 -19.38 -2.20 1.18
CA ILE A 46 -20.39 -1.81 2.18
C ILE A 46 -19.84 -0.77 3.17
N LEU A 47 -18.56 -0.84 3.54
CA LEU A 47 -17.89 0.20 4.33
C LEU A 47 -17.88 1.54 3.58
N PHE A 48 -17.57 1.50 2.30
CA PHE A 48 -17.62 2.68 1.43
C PHE A 48 -19.05 3.24 1.33
N TYR A 49 -20.04 2.40 1.11
CA TYR A 49 -21.44 2.82 1.11
C TYR A 49 -21.86 3.49 2.43
N ARG A 50 -21.47 2.92 3.58
CA ARG A 50 -21.67 3.55 4.88
C ARG A 50 -21.02 4.91 4.94
N TYR A 51 -19.76 5.02 4.54
CA TYR A 51 -19.01 6.28 4.56
C TYR A 51 -19.71 7.38 3.75
N ILE A 52 -20.02 7.11 2.47
CA ILE A 52 -20.62 8.14 1.60
C ILE A 52 -21.99 8.57 2.09
N SER A 53 -22.77 7.64 2.69
CA SER A 53 -24.06 7.93 3.30
C SER A 53 -23.91 8.83 4.54
N GLU A 54 -23.01 8.48 5.45
CA GLU A 54 -22.75 9.26 6.68
C GLU A 54 -22.12 10.63 6.34
N ASN A 55 -21.20 10.70 5.38
CA ASN A 55 -20.56 11.94 4.95
C ASN A 55 -21.58 12.92 4.35
N MET A 56 -22.47 12.45 3.47
CA MET A 56 -23.53 13.26 2.88
C MET A 56 -24.52 13.76 3.93
N ALA A 57 -25.06 12.86 4.76
CA ALA A 57 -26.00 13.23 5.81
C ALA A 57 -25.37 14.23 6.79
N HIS A 58 -24.11 14.02 7.17
CA HIS A 58 -23.36 14.95 8.04
C HIS A 58 -23.20 16.34 7.41
N TYR A 59 -22.80 16.37 6.12
CA TYR A 59 -22.64 17.64 5.38
C TYR A 59 -23.92 18.47 5.39
N ILE A 60 -25.05 17.86 5.05
CA ILE A 60 -26.35 18.52 5.01
C ILE A 60 -26.79 18.93 6.42
N ASN A 61 -26.72 18.00 7.38
CA ASN A 61 -27.11 18.25 8.77
C ASN A 61 -26.30 19.40 9.39
N LYS A 62 -25.03 19.54 9.06
CA LYS A 62 -24.17 20.61 9.57
C LYS A 62 -24.67 21.99 9.14
N GLN A 63 -25.08 22.12 7.88
CA GLN A 63 -25.58 23.38 7.32
C GLN A 63 -26.99 23.72 7.83
N GLU A 64 -27.90 22.76 7.78
CA GLU A 64 -29.30 22.97 8.13
C GLU A 64 -29.50 23.18 9.64
N ARG A 65 -28.69 22.57 10.48
CA ARG A 65 -28.78 22.73 11.95
C ARG A 65 -28.36 24.10 12.46
N GLU A 66 -27.74 24.93 11.64
CA GLU A 66 -27.53 26.35 11.96
C GLU A 66 -28.86 27.10 12.08
N LEU A 67 -29.86 26.71 11.28
CA LEU A 67 -31.20 27.31 11.26
C LEU A 67 -32.22 26.46 12.05
N ASN A 68 -32.13 25.15 11.96
CA ASN A 68 -33.03 24.20 12.65
C ASN A 68 -32.21 23.13 13.41
N PRO A 69 -31.92 23.32 14.70
CA PRO A 69 -31.06 22.40 15.47
C PRO A 69 -31.57 20.95 15.53
N SER A 70 -32.86 20.70 15.29
CA SER A 70 -33.48 19.37 15.28
C SER A 70 -33.45 18.70 13.90
N PHE A 71 -32.95 19.38 12.89
CA PHE A 71 -32.89 18.84 11.53
C PHE A 71 -32.04 17.57 11.43
N ASP A 72 -32.57 16.57 10.74
CA ASP A 72 -31.86 15.35 10.40
C ASP A 72 -32.29 14.88 9.01
N TYR A 73 -31.35 14.96 8.06
CA TYR A 73 -31.55 14.55 6.68
C TYR A 73 -32.11 13.13 6.55
N ALA A 74 -31.71 12.22 7.43
CA ALA A 74 -32.15 10.82 7.41
C ALA A 74 -33.66 10.67 7.69
N ASN A 75 -34.34 11.70 8.20
CA ASN A 75 -35.76 11.69 8.52
C ASN A 75 -36.64 12.38 7.46
N LEU A 76 -36.04 12.98 6.44
CA LEU A 76 -36.80 13.56 5.32
C LEU A 76 -37.39 12.48 4.43
N SER A 77 -38.43 12.81 3.68
CA SER A 77 -38.87 12.04 2.53
C SER A 77 -37.93 12.27 1.34
N ASP A 78 -37.89 11.32 0.39
CA ASP A 78 -37.09 11.46 -0.82
C ASP A 78 -37.54 12.64 -1.68
N GLU A 79 -38.84 12.98 -1.67
CA GLU A 79 -39.43 14.12 -2.37
C GLU A 79 -38.92 15.46 -1.81
N GLU A 80 -38.82 15.57 -0.48
CA GLU A 80 -38.26 16.78 0.19
C GLU A 80 -36.76 16.95 -0.13
N ALA A 81 -36.03 15.86 -0.27
CA ALA A 81 -34.61 15.89 -0.56
C ALA A 81 -34.29 16.17 -2.04
N GLU A 82 -35.22 15.93 -2.99
CA GLU A 82 -34.99 16.07 -4.42
C GLU A 82 -34.60 17.52 -4.81
N GLY A 83 -35.11 18.52 -4.08
CA GLY A 83 -34.75 19.92 -4.33
C GLY A 83 -33.28 20.28 -4.09
N ALA A 84 -32.55 19.50 -3.29
CA ALA A 84 -31.13 19.71 -3.00
C ALA A 84 -30.21 18.88 -3.90
N LYS A 85 -30.73 17.99 -4.73
CA LYS A 85 -30.00 16.97 -5.48
C LYS A 85 -28.89 17.54 -6.36
N GLU A 86 -29.19 18.51 -7.23
CA GLU A 86 -28.20 19.11 -8.15
C GLU A 86 -27.03 19.72 -7.38
N GLY A 87 -27.32 20.53 -6.35
CA GLY A 87 -26.29 21.15 -5.51
C GLY A 87 -25.42 20.12 -4.78
N LEU A 88 -26.02 19.01 -4.31
CA LEU A 88 -25.27 17.93 -3.66
C LEU A 88 -24.37 17.17 -4.64
N ILE A 89 -24.82 16.96 -5.88
CA ILE A 89 -23.99 16.34 -6.91
C ILE A 89 -22.80 17.25 -7.28
N GLU A 90 -23.03 18.56 -7.43
CA GLU A 90 -21.96 19.51 -7.69
C GLU A 90 -20.93 19.57 -6.57
N GLU A 91 -21.34 19.44 -5.31
CA GLU A 91 -20.46 19.54 -4.15
C GLU A 91 -19.80 18.20 -3.80
N LYS A 92 -20.56 17.10 -3.79
CA LYS A 92 -20.09 15.77 -3.34
C LYS A 92 -19.79 14.79 -4.46
N GLY A 93 -20.29 15.07 -5.66
CA GLY A 93 -20.12 14.22 -6.83
C GLY A 93 -21.25 13.24 -7.08
N PHE A 94 -22.14 13.02 -6.12
CA PHE A 94 -23.26 12.07 -6.19
C PHE A 94 -24.40 12.48 -5.28
N PHE A 95 -25.54 11.79 -5.39
CA PHE A 95 -26.71 11.99 -4.54
C PHE A 95 -27.18 10.66 -3.95
N ILE A 96 -27.56 10.69 -2.67
CA ILE A 96 -28.17 9.57 -1.96
C ILE A 96 -29.46 10.10 -1.29
N PRO A 97 -30.65 9.65 -1.73
CA PRO A 97 -31.91 10.07 -1.08
C PRO A 97 -32.01 9.49 0.35
N PRO A 98 -32.80 10.11 1.25
CA PRO A 98 -32.92 9.68 2.63
C PRO A 98 -33.26 8.19 2.82
N SER A 99 -34.18 7.64 2.02
CA SER A 99 -34.56 6.22 2.08
C SER A 99 -33.38 5.28 1.75
N ALA A 100 -32.42 5.73 0.94
CA ALA A 100 -31.24 4.98 0.50
C ALA A 100 -30.01 5.22 1.38
N LEU A 101 -30.07 6.01 2.44
CA LEU A 101 -28.98 6.14 3.40
C LEU A 101 -28.71 4.83 4.13
N PHE A 102 -27.44 4.53 4.35
CA PHE A 102 -27.01 3.30 5.03
C PHE A 102 -27.76 3.04 6.35
N CYS A 103 -27.95 4.06 7.18
CA CYS A 103 -28.67 3.94 8.46
C CYS A 103 -30.15 3.53 8.29
N ASN A 104 -30.82 4.00 7.25
CA ASN A 104 -32.22 3.67 6.98
C ASN A 104 -32.39 2.29 6.35
N VAL A 105 -31.46 1.91 5.45
CA VAL A 105 -31.39 0.55 4.88
C VAL A 105 -31.09 -0.47 5.98
N LEU A 106 -30.16 -0.17 6.89
CA LEU A 106 -29.80 -1.04 8.02
C LEU A 106 -30.98 -1.30 8.95
N LYS A 107 -31.79 -0.27 9.28
CA LYS A 107 -32.99 -0.41 10.12
C LYS A 107 -33.97 -1.47 9.59
N ASN A 108 -34.07 -1.58 8.26
CA ASN A 108 -35.01 -2.47 7.59
C ASN A 108 -34.37 -3.78 7.07
N ALA A 109 -33.06 -3.96 7.26
CA ALA A 109 -32.30 -5.05 6.63
C ALA A 109 -32.82 -6.45 7.00
N ARG A 110 -33.26 -6.66 8.23
CA ARG A 110 -33.80 -7.97 8.70
C ARG A 110 -35.17 -8.32 8.14
N THR A 111 -35.97 -7.32 7.79
CA THR A 111 -37.35 -7.49 7.31
C THR A 111 -37.44 -7.39 5.79
N ASN A 112 -36.37 -6.97 5.11
CA ASN A 112 -36.32 -6.83 3.66
C ASN A 112 -35.91 -8.17 3.03
N GLU A 113 -36.91 -8.91 2.54
CA GLU A 113 -36.65 -10.20 1.86
C GLU A 113 -35.90 -10.06 0.54
N ASP A 114 -35.91 -8.87 -0.08
CA ASP A 114 -35.22 -8.52 -1.33
C ASP A 114 -34.05 -7.54 -1.13
N LEU A 115 -33.35 -7.65 -0.01
CA LEU A 115 -32.26 -6.73 0.36
C LEU A 115 -31.16 -6.64 -0.71
N ASN A 116 -30.82 -7.74 -1.38
CA ASN A 116 -29.86 -7.75 -2.47
C ASN A 116 -30.32 -6.90 -3.67
N VAL A 117 -31.61 -6.98 -4.03
CA VAL A 117 -32.19 -6.15 -5.10
C VAL A 117 -32.22 -4.68 -4.68
N THR A 118 -32.62 -4.42 -3.44
CA THR A 118 -32.61 -3.06 -2.87
C THR A 118 -31.23 -2.43 -2.92
N LEU A 119 -30.18 -3.13 -2.47
CA LEU A 119 -28.81 -2.64 -2.51
C LEU A 119 -28.33 -2.41 -3.94
N GLN A 120 -28.61 -3.33 -4.87
CA GLN A 120 -28.24 -3.17 -6.28
C GLN A 120 -28.85 -1.90 -6.88
N ASN A 121 -30.13 -1.66 -6.61
CA ASN A 121 -30.83 -0.46 -7.08
C ASN A 121 -30.22 0.81 -6.49
N ILE A 122 -29.94 0.82 -5.18
CA ILE A 122 -29.29 1.96 -4.51
C ILE A 122 -27.94 2.27 -5.15
N PHE A 123 -27.08 1.28 -5.35
CA PHE A 123 -25.76 1.49 -5.95
C PHE A 123 -25.88 2.02 -7.38
N ASN A 124 -26.78 1.45 -8.17
CA ASN A 124 -27.05 1.93 -9.51
C ASN A 124 -27.57 3.38 -9.54
N GLU A 125 -28.46 3.77 -8.62
CA GLU A 125 -29.00 5.12 -8.55
C GLU A 125 -27.96 6.13 -8.06
N ILE A 126 -27.09 5.76 -7.12
CA ILE A 126 -25.94 6.60 -6.71
C ILE A 126 -25.04 6.89 -7.92
N GLU A 127 -24.65 5.85 -8.67
CA GLU A 127 -23.80 6.02 -9.86
C GLU A 127 -24.51 6.84 -10.96
N LYS A 128 -25.78 6.57 -11.23
CA LYS A 128 -26.57 7.31 -12.21
C LYS A 128 -26.79 8.78 -11.84
N SER A 129 -26.78 9.10 -10.55
CA SER A 129 -27.00 10.49 -10.11
C SER A 129 -25.93 11.44 -10.66
N SER A 130 -24.73 10.95 -10.92
CA SER A 130 -23.61 11.73 -11.46
C SER A 130 -23.62 11.91 -12.99
N LEU A 131 -24.53 11.24 -13.72
CA LEU A 131 -24.57 11.31 -15.18
C LEU A 131 -24.79 12.74 -15.70
N GLY A 132 -23.90 13.17 -16.57
CA GLY A 132 -23.90 14.54 -17.14
C GLY A 132 -23.24 15.60 -16.24
N PHE A 133 -22.79 15.23 -15.02
CA PHE A 133 -22.02 16.11 -14.14
C PHE A 133 -20.52 15.83 -14.27
N LYS A 134 -19.70 16.78 -13.79
CA LYS A 134 -18.22 16.66 -13.82
C LYS A 134 -17.69 15.48 -13.04
N SER A 135 -18.47 14.96 -12.11
CA SER A 135 -18.16 13.81 -11.27
C SER A 135 -18.42 12.45 -11.91
N GLU A 136 -19.04 12.41 -13.10
CA GLU A 136 -19.47 11.15 -13.73
C GLU A 136 -18.35 10.11 -13.79
N GLU A 137 -17.16 10.48 -14.29
CA GLU A 137 -16.04 9.54 -14.41
C GLU A 137 -15.50 9.07 -13.06
N ASN A 138 -15.61 9.90 -12.01
CA ASN A 138 -15.17 9.56 -10.67
C ASN A 138 -16.13 8.63 -9.92
N VAL A 139 -17.43 8.66 -10.27
CA VAL A 139 -18.51 7.95 -9.57
C VAL A 139 -18.96 6.69 -10.31
N LYS A 140 -19.01 6.72 -11.63
CA LYS A 140 -19.42 5.60 -12.48
C LYS A 140 -18.59 4.35 -12.22
N GLY A 141 -19.27 3.22 -11.95
CA GLY A 141 -18.65 1.91 -11.73
C GLY A 141 -17.94 1.74 -10.39
N LEU A 142 -18.16 2.62 -9.41
CA LEU A 142 -17.57 2.47 -8.06
C LEU A 142 -18.03 1.19 -7.36
N PHE A 143 -19.25 0.73 -7.64
CA PHE A 143 -19.82 -0.48 -7.08
C PHE A 143 -19.76 -1.70 -8.01
N ALA A 144 -19.08 -1.60 -9.17
CA ALA A 144 -19.03 -2.66 -10.16
C ALA A 144 -18.45 -4.00 -9.64
N ASP A 145 -17.53 -3.93 -8.68
CA ASP A 145 -16.93 -5.12 -8.05
C ASP A 145 -17.80 -5.69 -6.90
N LEU A 146 -18.91 -5.02 -6.53
CA LEU A 146 -19.82 -5.41 -5.45
C LEU A 146 -21.06 -6.11 -6.01
N ASP A 147 -20.93 -7.33 -6.49
CA ASP A 147 -22.06 -8.14 -6.99
C ASP A 147 -22.87 -8.75 -5.84
N VAL A 148 -23.89 -8.02 -5.37
CA VAL A 148 -24.80 -8.43 -4.29
C VAL A 148 -25.71 -9.61 -4.68
N ASN A 149 -25.74 -10.00 -5.95
CA ASN A 149 -26.49 -11.13 -6.48
C ASN A 149 -25.64 -12.37 -6.73
N SER A 150 -24.34 -12.29 -6.48
CA SER A 150 -23.36 -13.35 -6.73
C SER A 150 -23.68 -14.64 -5.96
N ASN A 151 -23.48 -15.78 -6.62
CA ASN A 151 -23.55 -17.10 -5.98
C ASN A 151 -22.47 -17.28 -4.88
N LYS A 152 -21.44 -16.46 -4.84
CA LYS A 152 -20.41 -16.42 -3.79
C LYS A 152 -20.99 -16.05 -2.42
N LEU A 153 -22.05 -15.23 -2.40
CA LEU A 153 -22.81 -14.92 -1.18
C LEU A 153 -23.75 -16.06 -0.76
N GLY A 154 -24.11 -16.96 -1.66
CA GLY A 154 -24.98 -18.11 -1.38
C GLY A 154 -25.70 -18.59 -2.63
N SER A 155 -25.96 -19.89 -2.68
CA SER A 155 -26.62 -20.55 -3.83
C SER A 155 -28.11 -20.23 -3.94
N SER A 156 -28.77 -19.76 -2.86
CA SER A 156 -30.17 -19.36 -2.86
C SER A 156 -30.33 -17.87 -2.58
N HIS A 157 -31.44 -17.30 -3.02
CA HIS A 157 -31.83 -15.92 -2.73
C HIS A 157 -31.79 -15.64 -1.21
N LYS A 158 -32.45 -16.49 -0.42
CA LYS A 158 -32.48 -16.38 1.04
C LYS A 158 -31.07 -16.34 1.65
N ASN A 159 -30.16 -17.22 1.23
CA ASN A 159 -28.79 -17.25 1.76
C ASN A 159 -28.02 -15.96 1.42
N ARG A 160 -28.23 -15.38 0.23
CA ARG A 160 -27.61 -14.11 -0.13
C ARG A 160 -28.10 -12.97 0.74
N VAL A 161 -29.42 -12.87 0.94
CA VAL A 161 -30.03 -11.85 1.81
C VAL A 161 -29.54 -11.99 3.25
N GLU A 162 -29.52 -13.18 3.82
CA GLU A 162 -29.02 -13.43 5.18
C GLU A 162 -27.55 -13.01 5.36
N LYS A 163 -26.68 -13.28 4.37
CA LYS A 163 -25.29 -12.86 4.42
C LYS A 163 -25.12 -11.35 4.29
N LEU A 164 -25.81 -10.72 3.36
CA LEU A 164 -25.79 -9.28 3.20
C LEU A 164 -26.28 -8.57 4.46
N THR A 165 -27.36 -9.08 5.09
CA THR A 165 -27.85 -8.56 6.38
C THR A 165 -26.75 -8.62 7.45
N LYS A 166 -26.06 -9.77 7.58
CA LYS A 166 -24.96 -9.91 8.55
C LYS A 166 -23.81 -8.93 8.27
N ILE A 167 -23.45 -8.74 7.00
CA ILE A 167 -22.40 -7.79 6.62
C ILE A 167 -22.80 -6.36 6.96
N LEU A 168 -24.03 -5.95 6.61
CA LEU A 168 -24.57 -4.62 6.96
C LEU A 168 -24.59 -4.39 8.46
N GLU A 169 -25.09 -5.35 9.25
CA GLU A 169 -25.14 -5.26 10.71
C GLU A 169 -23.75 -5.19 11.34
N ALA A 170 -22.83 -6.02 10.87
CA ALA A 170 -21.46 -6.04 11.35
C ALA A 170 -20.75 -4.71 11.08
N ILE A 171 -20.88 -4.17 9.86
CA ILE A 171 -20.32 -2.88 9.49
C ILE A 171 -21.05 -1.74 10.21
N GLY A 172 -22.39 -1.80 10.33
CA GLY A 172 -23.18 -0.82 11.06
C GLY A 172 -22.85 -0.76 12.56
N GLY A 173 -22.49 -1.90 13.16
CA GLY A 173 -22.06 -2.00 14.56
C GLY A 173 -20.65 -1.52 14.87
N MET A 174 -19.83 -1.25 13.84
CA MET A 174 -18.49 -0.69 14.06
C MET A 174 -18.57 0.71 14.66
N GLN A 175 -17.85 0.92 15.77
CA GLN A 175 -17.67 2.25 16.36
C GLN A 175 -16.57 2.97 15.59
N LEU A 176 -16.93 3.66 14.52
CA LEU A 176 -15.98 4.40 13.68
C LEU A 176 -15.72 5.83 14.19
N GLY A 177 -16.14 6.13 15.41
CA GLY A 177 -15.91 7.43 16.06
C GLY A 177 -16.89 8.52 15.61
N ASP A 178 -16.82 9.66 16.31
CA ASP A 178 -17.54 10.87 15.91
C ASP A 178 -16.63 11.69 14.99
N TYR A 179 -17.00 11.86 13.73
CA TYR A 179 -16.28 12.58 12.68
C TYR A 179 -15.71 13.94 13.14
N GLN A 180 -16.32 14.55 14.13
CA GLN A 180 -15.93 15.89 14.60
C GLN A 180 -14.91 15.89 15.74
N LYS A 181 -14.71 14.79 16.46
CA LYS A 181 -13.96 14.81 17.72
C LYS A 181 -12.55 14.23 17.64
N SER A 182 -12.32 13.30 16.74
CA SER A 182 -11.08 12.52 16.78
C SER A 182 -9.92 13.09 15.95
N GLY A 183 -10.18 13.93 14.95
CA GLY A 183 -9.14 14.40 14.02
C GLY A 183 -8.43 13.27 13.25
N ILE A 184 -8.96 12.04 13.35
CA ILE A 184 -8.48 10.84 12.69
C ILE A 184 -9.43 10.55 11.54
N ASP A 185 -8.85 10.27 10.38
CA ASP A 185 -9.57 9.72 9.25
C ASP A 185 -9.92 8.24 9.51
N VAL A 186 -10.97 8.02 10.29
CA VAL A 186 -11.30 6.68 10.80
C VAL A 186 -11.69 5.72 9.70
N PHE A 187 -12.40 6.20 8.68
CA PHE A 187 -12.82 5.36 7.55
C PHE A 187 -11.65 5.04 6.63
N GLY A 188 -10.81 6.03 6.31
CA GLY A 188 -9.59 5.81 5.55
C GLY A 188 -8.61 4.90 6.27
N ASP A 189 -8.38 5.10 7.57
CA ASP A 189 -7.54 4.21 8.39
C ASP A 189 -8.11 2.78 8.44
N ALA A 190 -9.44 2.62 8.53
CA ALA A 190 -10.11 1.32 8.48
C ALA A 190 -9.89 0.62 7.13
N TYR A 191 -10.05 1.36 6.04
CA TYR A 191 -9.83 0.87 4.69
C TYR A 191 -8.38 0.46 4.47
N GLU A 192 -7.41 1.30 4.81
CA GLU A 192 -5.98 1.00 4.69
C GLU A 192 -5.57 -0.22 5.52
N TYR A 193 -6.13 -0.36 6.73
CA TYR A 193 -5.91 -1.54 7.55
C TYR A 193 -6.45 -2.82 6.90
N LEU A 194 -7.67 -2.79 6.35
CA LEU A 194 -8.24 -3.89 5.60
C LEU A 194 -7.38 -4.23 4.39
N MET A 195 -6.92 -3.26 3.62
CA MET A 195 -6.04 -3.47 2.47
C MET A 195 -4.70 -4.09 2.88
N THR A 196 -4.08 -3.61 3.96
CA THR A 196 -2.84 -4.19 4.52
C THR A 196 -3.02 -5.64 4.95
N MET A 197 -4.10 -5.93 5.67
CA MET A 197 -4.44 -7.28 6.12
C MET A 197 -4.65 -8.23 4.94
N TYR A 198 -5.23 -7.73 3.88
CA TYR A 198 -5.47 -8.51 2.67
C TYR A 198 -4.23 -8.71 1.83
N ALA A 199 -3.41 -7.68 1.64
CA ALA A 199 -2.13 -7.79 0.95
C ALA A 199 -1.21 -8.81 1.63
N SER A 200 -1.21 -8.87 2.97
CA SER A 200 -0.43 -9.85 3.74
C SER A 200 -0.88 -11.30 3.53
N ASN A 201 -2.15 -11.53 3.20
CA ASN A 201 -2.74 -12.86 2.98
C ASN A 201 -2.81 -13.26 1.49
N ALA A 202 -2.66 -12.31 0.56
CA ALA A 202 -2.77 -12.54 -0.88
C ALA A 202 -1.52 -13.16 -1.52
N GLY A 203 -0.47 -13.43 -0.76
CA GLY A 203 0.77 -14.01 -1.29
C GLY A 203 1.50 -13.08 -2.27
N LYS A 204 1.95 -13.61 -3.42
CA LYS A 204 2.72 -12.83 -4.42
C LYS A 204 1.97 -11.62 -4.98
N SER A 205 0.66 -11.71 -5.12
CA SER A 205 -0.16 -10.62 -5.67
C SER A 205 -0.36 -9.45 -4.69
N GLY A 206 -0.08 -9.62 -3.41
CA GLY A 206 -0.30 -8.57 -2.40
C GLY A 206 0.59 -7.34 -2.57
N GLY A 207 1.78 -7.50 -3.13
CA GLY A 207 2.71 -6.41 -3.38
C GLY A 207 2.41 -5.58 -4.62
N GLU A 208 1.57 -6.09 -5.52
CA GLU A 208 1.26 -5.41 -6.78
C GLU A 208 0.26 -4.26 -6.62
N PHE A 209 -0.49 -4.20 -5.52
CA PHE A 209 -1.49 -3.15 -5.31
C PHE A 209 -1.39 -2.40 -3.99
N PHE A 210 -0.41 -2.71 -3.15
CA PHE A 210 -0.26 -2.00 -1.88
C PHE A 210 1.21 -1.80 -1.50
N THR A 211 1.63 -0.54 -1.44
CA THR A 211 2.95 -0.14 -0.94
C THR A 211 2.86 0.10 0.58
N PRO A 212 3.82 -0.40 1.39
CA PRO A 212 3.85 -0.12 2.81
C PRO A 212 3.81 1.37 3.11
N GLN A 213 2.97 1.79 4.06
CA GLN A 213 2.75 3.21 4.36
C GLN A 213 4.03 3.97 4.71
N GLU A 214 4.96 3.33 5.43
CA GLU A 214 6.26 3.90 5.77
C GLU A 214 7.14 4.20 4.56
N VAL A 215 7.04 3.39 3.49
CA VAL A 215 7.74 3.62 2.23
C VAL A 215 7.02 4.73 1.45
N SER A 216 5.69 4.70 1.41
CA SER A 216 4.88 5.74 0.76
C SER A 216 5.12 7.12 1.38
N GLU A 217 5.19 7.21 2.71
CA GLU A 217 5.54 8.44 3.43
C GLU A 217 6.96 8.92 3.09
N LEU A 218 7.93 8.00 3.01
CA LEU A 218 9.31 8.33 2.65
C LEU A 218 9.38 8.90 1.23
N LEU A 219 8.72 8.28 0.24
CA LEU A 219 8.67 8.76 -1.13
C LEU A 219 8.04 10.15 -1.23
N ALA A 220 6.90 10.37 -0.57
CA ALA A 220 6.25 11.67 -0.54
C ALA A 220 7.15 12.76 0.07
N LYS A 221 7.79 12.48 1.21
CA LYS A 221 8.70 13.44 1.86
C LYS A 221 9.96 13.74 1.04
N ILE A 222 10.51 12.75 0.30
CA ILE A 222 11.64 12.97 -0.61
C ILE A 222 11.22 13.88 -1.77
N THR A 223 10.06 13.61 -2.39
CA THR A 223 9.59 14.41 -3.53
C THR A 223 9.16 15.82 -3.14
N LEU A 224 8.70 16.00 -1.91
CA LEU A 224 8.31 17.30 -1.34
C LEU A 224 9.45 18.06 -0.67
N HIS A 225 10.68 17.56 -0.76
CA HIS A 225 11.81 18.19 -0.06
C HIS A 225 11.86 19.70 -0.32
N ASN A 226 11.81 20.48 0.77
CA ASN A 226 11.77 21.95 0.75
C ASN A 226 10.55 22.59 0.05
N GLN A 227 9.46 21.84 -0.16
CA GLN A 227 8.22 22.37 -0.72
C GLN A 227 7.10 22.29 0.32
N GLU A 228 6.39 23.40 0.53
CA GLU A 228 5.21 23.49 1.40
C GLU A 228 3.90 23.27 0.63
N SER A 229 3.95 23.33 -0.69
CA SER A 229 2.82 23.10 -1.60
C SER A 229 3.28 22.62 -2.96
N VAL A 230 2.40 21.90 -3.65
CA VAL A 230 2.60 21.44 -5.03
C VAL A 230 1.33 21.67 -5.86
N ASN A 231 1.45 21.79 -7.18
CA ASN A 231 0.26 21.90 -8.02
C ASN A 231 -0.34 20.52 -8.29
N LYS A 232 0.47 19.61 -8.83
CA LYS A 232 0.02 18.29 -9.29
C LYS A 232 0.94 17.19 -8.77
N VAL A 233 0.32 16.15 -8.25
CA VAL A 233 0.98 14.89 -7.86
C VAL A 233 0.57 13.80 -8.84
N TYR A 234 1.50 12.95 -9.25
CA TYR A 234 1.22 11.88 -10.21
C TYR A 234 1.81 10.53 -9.78
N ASP A 235 1.05 9.46 -10.01
CA ASP A 235 1.52 8.06 -9.91
C ASP A 235 1.08 7.29 -11.16
N PRO A 236 2.02 6.91 -12.06
CA PRO A 236 1.73 6.17 -13.28
C PRO A 236 1.26 4.72 -13.06
N CYS A 237 1.40 4.17 -11.85
CA CYS A 237 0.97 2.82 -11.46
C CYS A 237 0.33 2.89 -10.08
N CYS A 238 -0.75 3.69 -9.96
CA CYS A 238 -1.23 4.17 -8.65
C CYS A 238 -1.78 3.08 -7.73
N GLY A 239 -2.06 1.89 -8.24
CA GLY A 239 -2.60 0.82 -7.43
C GLY A 239 -3.85 1.25 -6.69
N SER A 240 -3.87 1.08 -5.37
CA SER A 240 -4.95 1.54 -4.48
C SER A 240 -4.87 3.03 -4.10
N GLY A 241 -3.94 3.81 -4.67
CA GLY A 241 -3.76 5.24 -4.39
C GLY A 241 -3.00 5.56 -3.11
N SER A 242 -2.43 4.57 -2.44
CA SER A 242 -1.75 4.76 -1.15
C SER A 242 -0.58 5.75 -1.21
N LEU A 243 0.17 5.79 -2.32
CA LEU A 243 1.25 6.75 -2.54
C LEU A 243 0.71 8.18 -2.69
N LEU A 244 -0.32 8.37 -3.50
CA LEU A 244 -0.95 9.68 -3.74
C LEU A 244 -1.51 10.27 -2.44
N LEU A 245 -2.18 9.47 -1.62
CA LEU A 245 -2.78 9.90 -0.35
C LEU A 245 -1.76 10.35 0.70
N GLN A 246 -0.50 9.92 0.61
CA GLN A 246 0.52 10.41 1.52
C GLN A 246 0.81 11.91 1.35
N PHE A 247 0.62 12.46 0.16
CA PHE A 247 0.77 13.89 -0.06
C PHE A 247 -0.28 14.70 0.68
N SER A 248 -1.55 14.25 0.71
CA SER A 248 -2.60 14.86 1.53
C SER A 248 -2.25 14.78 3.02
N LYS A 249 -1.74 13.65 3.50
CA LYS A 249 -1.34 13.46 4.91
C LYS A 249 -0.13 14.33 5.30
N VAL A 250 0.83 14.54 4.41
CA VAL A 250 2.05 15.31 4.68
C VAL A 250 1.84 16.82 4.53
N LEU A 251 1.16 17.25 3.47
CA LEU A 251 0.96 18.67 3.14
C LEU A 251 -0.38 19.22 3.63
N GLY A 252 -1.38 18.36 3.81
CA GLY A 252 -2.79 18.77 3.85
C GLY A 252 -3.34 19.01 2.44
N ASP A 253 -4.60 18.66 2.23
CA ASP A 253 -5.25 18.66 0.92
C ASP A 253 -5.24 20.05 0.22
N LYS A 254 -5.32 21.13 0.98
CA LYS A 254 -5.29 22.50 0.47
C LYS A 254 -3.98 22.88 -0.23
N ASN A 255 -2.90 22.19 0.10
CA ASN A 255 -1.55 22.47 -0.42
C ASN A 255 -1.21 21.65 -1.67
N VAL A 256 -2.15 20.81 -2.16
CA VAL A 256 -2.12 20.18 -3.49
C VAL A 256 -3.15 20.89 -4.36
N SER A 257 -2.72 21.94 -5.08
CA SER A 257 -3.66 22.93 -5.63
C SER A 257 -4.51 22.42 -6.79
N LYS A 258 -3.94 21.62 -7.70
CA LYS A 258 -4.63 21.03 -8.88
C LYS A 258 -4.98 19.55 -8.72
N GLY A 259 -4.51 18.91 -7.64
CA GLY A 259 -4.94 17.59 -7.23
C GLY A 259 -3.99 16.43 -7.58
N TYR A 260 -4.57 15.25 -7.51
CA TYR A 260 -3.90 13.96 -7.57
C TYR A 260 -4.23 13.26 -8.87
N PHE A 261 -3.22 12.84 -9.60
CA PHE A 261 -3.33 12.15 -10.88
C PHE A 261 -2.79 10.74 -10.74
N GLY A 262 -3.50 9.77 -11.28
CA GLY A 262 -3.08 8.38 -11.23
C GLY A 262 -3.51 7.59 -12.44
N GLN A 263 -2.77 6.56 -12.80
CA GLN A 263 -3.17 5.63 -13.83
C GLN A 263 -3.00 4.19 -13.33
N GLU A 264 -3.99 3.34 -13.62
CA GLU A 264 -4.01 1.94 -13.19
C GLU A 264 -4.57 1.07 -14.32
N ILE A 265 -3.92 -0.06 -14.59
CA ILE A 265 -4.32 -0.98 -15.67
C ILE A 265 -5.43 -1.93 -15.23
N ASN A 266 -5.48 -2.29 -13.95
CA ASN A 266 -6.44 -3.24 -13.40
C ASN A 266 -7.72 -2.53 -12.97
N LEU A 267 -8.87 -2.92 -13.53
CA LEU A 267 -10.17 -2.30 -13.25
C LEU A 267 -10.55 -2.33 -11.77
N THR A 268 -10.37 -3.46 -11.10
CA THR A 268 -10.70 -3.59 -9.66
C THR A 268 -9.82 -2.67 -8.81
N THR A 269 -8.51 -2.64 -9.09
CA THR A 269 -7.57 -1.77 -8.36
C THR A 269 -7.82 -0.29 -8.66
N TYR A 270 -8.18 0.05 -9.89
CA TYR A 270 -8.65 1.38 -10.28
C TYR A 270 -9.88 1.82 -9.47
N ASN A 271 -10.89 0.95 -9.32
CA ASN A 271 -12.06 1.23 -8.50
C ASN A 271 -11.67 1.41 -7.01
N LEU A 272 -10.79 0.56 -6.49
CA LEU A 272 -10.27 0.67 -5.13
C LEU A 272 -9.54 2.00 -4.89
N CYS A 273 -8.78 2.49 -5.87
CA CYS A 273 -8.12 3.79 -5.77
C CYS A 273 -9.13 4.94 -5.61
N ARG A 274 -10.16 4.99 -6.48
CA ARG A 274 -11.20 6.03 -6.41
C ARG A 274 -11.98 5.98 -5.10
N ILE A 275 -12.36 4.79 -4.65
CA ILE A 275 -12.99 4.57 -3.34
C ILE A 275 -12.08 5.10 -2.22
N ASN A 276 -10.78 4.82 -2.29
CA ASN A 276 -9.81 5.25 -1.29
C ASN A 276 -9.67 6.79 -1.25
N MET A 277 -9.70 7.46 -2.41
CA MET A 277 -9.72 8.92 -2.46
C MET A 277 -10.94 9.49 -1.73
N PHE A 278 -12.14 8.97 -2.02
CA PHE A 278 -13.35 9.41 -1.33
C PHE A 278 -13.29 9.14 0.18
N LEU A 279 -12.84 7.96 0.61
CA LEU A 279 -12.74 7.59 2.03
C LEU A 279 -11.80 8.50 2.83
N HIS A 280 -10.82 9.11 2.17
CA HIS A 280 -9.93 10.13 2.75
C HIS A 280 -10.45 11.57 2.56
N ASP A 281 -11.73 11.73 2.26
CA ASP A 281 -12.43 13.02 2.06
C ASP A 281 -11.81 13.91 0.96
N ILE A 282 -11.11 13.29 -0.01
CA ILE A 282 -10.63 14.01 -1.19
C ILE A 282 -11.82 14.23 -2.12
N ASN A 283 -12.11 15.50 -2.38
CA ASN A 283 -13.20 15.87 -3.27
C ASN A 283 -12.97 15.32 -4.69
N TYR A 284 -14.04 14.88 -5.36
CA TYR A 284 -13.97 14.32 -6.72
C TYR A 284 -13.27 15.25 -7.72
N SER A 285 -13.35 16.56 -7.53
CA SER A 285 -12.70 17.56 -8.39
C SER A 285 -11.17 17.63 -8.21
N LYS A 286 -10.63 16.93 -7.21
CA LYS A 286 -9.22 16.94 -6.83
C LYS A 286 -8.48 15.67 -7.19
N PHE A 287 -9.14 14.61 -7.65
CA PHE A 287 -8.45 13.41 -8.10
C PHE A 287 -8.87 13.00 -9.51
N HIS A 288 -7.89 12.62 -10.31
CA HIS A 288 -8.00 12.26 -11.70
C HIS A 288 -7.32 10.89 -11.91
N ILE A 289 -8.09 9.83 -11.66
CA ILE A 289 -7.60 8.46 -11.80
C ILE A 289 -8.10 7.90 -13.13
N ALA A 290 -7.19 7.42 -13.97
CA ALA A 290 -7.49 6.88 -15.28
C ALA A 290 -7.24 5.38 -15.35
N LEU A 291 -8.10 4.66 -16.08
CA LEU A 291 -7.93 3.25 -16.37
C LEU A 291 -7.17 3.06 -17.69
N GLY A 292 -6.08 2.32 -17.67
CA GLY A 292 -5.32 1.99 -18.88
C GLY A 292 -3.85 1.67 -18.64
N ASP A 293 -3.19 1.20 -19.70
CA ASP A 293 -1.76 0.91 -19.68
C ASP A 293 -0.95 2.21 -19.87
N THR A 294 -0.24 2.61 -18.84
CA THR A 294 0.55 3.85 -18.82
C THR A 294 1.64 3.90 -19.90
N LEU A 295 2.23 2.76 -20.22
CA LEU A 295 3.30 2.72 -21.20
C LEU A 295 2.78 2.79 -22.64
N LEU A 296 1.61 2.18 -22.90
CA LEU A 296 1.02 2.10 -24.24
C LEU A 296 -0.02 3.17 -24.50
N ASP A 297 -0.79 3.56 -23.49
CA ASP A 297 -1.92 4.50 -23.58
C ASP A 297 -1.91 5.49 -22.40
N PRO A 298 -0.94 6.44 -22.36
CA PRO A 298 -0.80 7.40 -21.27
C PRO A 298 -1.94 8.42 -21.27
N LYS A 299 -2.84 8.31 -20.29
CA LYS A 299 -4.06 9.13 -20.20
C LYS A 299 -3.80 10.56 -19.73
N HIS A 300 -2.71 10.80 -19.01
CA HIS A 300 -2.37 12.11 -18.44
C HIS A 300 -1.33 12.89 -19.27
N LYS A 301 -1.28 12.66 -20.58
CA LYS A 301 -0.35 13.37 -21.47
C LYS A 301 -0.65 14.88 -21.52
N ASP A 302 -1.93 15.25 -21.52
CA ASP A 302 -2.34 16.67 -21.58
C ASP A 302 -2.30 17.35 -20.20
N ASP A 303 -2.12 16.56 -19.14
CA ASP A 303 -2.02 17.07 -17.76
C ASP A 303 -0.58 17.39 -17.34
N GLU A 304 0.43 16.92 -18.08
CA GLU A 304 1.85 17.20 -17.77
C GLU A 304 2.17 18.72 -17.87
N PRO A 305 3.20 19.23 -17.21
CA PRO A 305 4.09 18.53 -16.29
C PRO A 305 3.56 18.41 -14.86
N PHE A 306 4.16 17.48 -14.08
CA PHE A 306 3.86 17.22 -12.68
C PHE A 306 5.01 17.66 -11.76
N ASP A 307 4.68 18.21 -10.59
CA ASP A 307 5.69 18.72 -9.65
C ASP A 307 6.26 17.60 -8.77
N ALA A 308 5.44 16.65 -8.41
CA ALA A 308 5.84 15.46 -7.66
C ALA A 308 5.32 14.20 -8.35
N ILE A 309 6.23 13.26 -8.63
CA ILE A 309 5.86 11.97 -9.21
C ILE A 309 6.40 10.86 -8.31
N VAL A 310 5.52 9.96 -7.91
CA VAL A 310 5.89 8.77 -7.12
C VAL A 310 5.37 7.53 -7.80
N SER A 311 6.05 6.41 -7.66
CA SER A 311 5.51 5.13 -8.13
C SER A 311 6.19 3.94 -7.47
N ASN A 312 5.44 2.86 -7.36
CA ASN A 312 5.93 1.52 -7.10
C ASN A 312 5.39 0.60 -8.22
N PRO A 313 6.01 0.63 -9.42
CA PRO A 313 5.52 -0.13 -10.57
C PRO A 313 5.70 -1.63 -10.38
N PRO A 314 5.01 -2.48 -11.15
CA PRO A 314 5.22 -3.91 -11.12
C PRO A 314 6.62 -4.28 -11.63
N TYR A 315 7.41 -5.00 -10.81
CA TYR A 315 8.79 -5.34 -11.13
C TYR A 315 8.92 -6.38 -12.25
N SER A 316 9.87 -6.17 -13.14
CA SER A 316 10.20 -7.07 -14.26
C SER A 316 8.98 -7.46 -15.09
N THR A 317 8.06 -6.53 -15.27
CA THR A 317 6.85 -6.73 -16.06
C THR A 317 7.18 -6.80 -17.55
N LYS A 318 6.50 -7.70 -18.26
CA LYS A 318 6.57 -7.79 -19.72
C LYS A 318 5.77 -6.65 -20.35
N TRP A 319 6.34 -6.05 -21.38
CA TRP A 319 5.69 -5.03 -22.20
C TRP A 319 6.04 -5.20 -23.68
N GLU A 320 5.54 -4.36 -24.56
CA GLU A 320 5.86 -4.49 -25.99
C GLU A 320 7.32 -4.19 -26.33
N GLY A 321 7.93 -3.23 -25.63
CA GLY A 321 9.35 -2.92 -25.74
C GLY A 321 9.80 -2.58 -27.15
N ASP A 322 10.95 -3.09 -27.52
CA ASP A 322 11.63 -2.88 -28.81
C ASP A 322 10.89 -3.40 -30.05
N LYS A 323 9.81 -4.13 -29.87
CA LYS A 323 8.99 -4.66 -30.97
C LYS A 323 7.94 -3.67 -31.49
N SER A 324 7.65 -2.63 -30.73
CA SER A 324 6.67 -1.62 -31.12
C SER A 324 7.34 -0.47 -31.89
N PRO A 325 7.05 -0.28 -33.19
CA PRO A 325 7.55 0.86 -33.96
C PRO A 325 7.10 2.22 -33.38
N ILE A 326 5.94 2.24 -32.71
CA ILE A 326 5.38 3.45 -32.09
C ILE A 326 6.23 3.86 -30.90
N LEU A 327 6.60 2.90 -30.03
CA LEU A 327 7.37 3.18 -28.81
C LEU A 327 8.81 3.64 -29.11
N ILE A 328 9.41 3.19 -30.21
CA ILE A 328 10.74 3.63 -30.66
C ILE A 328 10.74 5.14 -30.97
N SER A 329 9.66 5.66 -31.47
CA SER A 329 9.49 7.08 -31.82
C SER A 329 8.86 7.91 -30.72
N ASP A 330 8.40 7.26 -29.62
CA ASP A 330 7.77 7.97 -28.50
C ASP A 330 8.82 8.80 -27.76
N GLU A 331 8.54 10.10 -27.61
CA GLU A 331 9.44 11.07 -26.98
C GLU A 331 9.81 10.70 -25.52
N ARG A 332 8.96 9.95 -24.84
CA ARG A 332 9.22 9.47 -23.48
C ARG A 332 10.44 8.54 -23.44
N PHE A 333 10.67 7.74 -24.49
CA PHE A 333 11.65 6.67 -24.51
C PHE A 333 12.79 6.90 -25.51
N SER A 334 12.51 7.56 -26.63
CA SER A 334 13.45 7.70 -27.77
C SER A 334 14.75 8.41 -27.42
N LYS A 335 14.75 9.28 -26.39
CA LYS A 335 15.91 10.09 -26.00
C LYS A 335 17.10 9.26 -25.51
N ALA A 336 16.87 8.08 -24.97
CA ALA A 336 17.93 7.15 -24.57
C ALA A 336 18.51 6.33 -25.75
N GLY A 337 17.94 6.46 -26.96
CA GLY A 337 18.31 5.74 -28.16
C GLY A 337 18.02 4.23 -28.14
N VAL A 338 17.43 3.74 -27.07
CA VAL A 338 17.01 2.33 -26.88
C VAL A 338 15.78 2.27 -26.01
N LEU A 339 14.98 1.22 -26.16
CA LEU A 339 13.87 0.91 -25.27
C LEU A 339 14.31 -0.05 -24.17
N ALA A 340 13.63 -0.01 -23.02
CA ALA A 340 13.81 -1.00 -21.98
C ALA A 340 13.54 -2.42 -22.50
N PRO A 341 14.16 -3.47 -21.93
CA PRO A 341 13.99 -4.83 -22.41
C PRO A 341 12.54 -5.28 -22.35
N LYS A 342 12.10 -6.06 -23.34
CA LYS A 342 10.71 -6.58 -23.41
C LYS A 342 10.24 -7.30 -22.13
N ASN A 343 11.17 -7.90 -21.40
CA ASN A 343 10.86 -8.69 -20.20
C ASN A 343 11.07 -7.89 -18.90
N ALA A 344 11.40 -6.58 -18.98
CA ALA A 344 11.69 -5.72 -17.84
C ALA A 344 11.35 -4.27 -18.20
N ALA A 345 10.10 -3.89 -17.95
CA ALA A 345 9.58 -2.54 -18.21
C ALA A 345 10.05 -1.50 -17.16
N ASP A 346 10.78 -1.93 -16.14
CA ASP A 346 11.16 -1.11 -14.98
C ASP A 346 11.68 0.27 -15.41
N LEU A 347 12.74 0.34 -16.20
CA LEU A 347 13.28 1.61 -16.69
C LEU A 347 12.38 2.32 -17.73
N ALA A 348 11.37 1.66 -18.31
CA ALA A 348 10.38 2.36 -19.12
C ALA A 348 9.47 3.23 -18.25
N PHE A 349 9.06 2.75 -17.07
CA PHE A 349 8.33 3.58 -16.10
C PHE A 349 9.20 4.74 -15.61
N THR A 350 10.49 4.50 -15.31
CA THR A 350 11.45 5.56 -14.95
C THR A 350 11.54 6.65 -16.04
N MET A 351 11.65 6.26 -17.32
CA MET A 351 11.70 7.21 -18.45
C MET A 351 10.38 7.96 -18.65
N HIS A 352 9.24 7.28 -18.47
CA HIS A 352 7.91 7.91 -18.50
C HIS A 352 7.80 8.98 -17.41
N MET A 353 8.16 8.66 -16.16
CA MET A 353 8.13 9.61 -15.05
C MET A 353 9.04 10.81 -15.32
N LEU A 354 10.25 10.58 -15.81
CA LEU A 354 11.18 11.65 -16.17
C LEU A 354 10.59 12.57 -17.26
N SER A 355 9.95 12.00 -18.27
CA SER A 355 9.31 12.80 -19.33
C SER A 355 8.26 13.73 -18.77
N TYR A 356 7.37 13.23 -17.91
CA TYR A 356 6.23 13.96 -17.35
C TYR A 356 6.60 14.89 -16.17
N LEU A 357 7.83 14.80 -15.66
CA LEU A 357 8.30 15.61 -14.55
C LEU A 357 8.47 17.08 -14.97
N SER A 358 8.06 18.01 -14.12
CA SER A 358 8.35 19.44 -14.29
C SER A 358 9.85 19.72 -14.11
N ASN A 359 10.33 20.84 -14.61
CA ASN A 359 11.76 21.19 -14.53
C ASN A 359 12.25 21.29 -13.07
N ASN A 360 11.42 21.78 -12.16
CA ASN A 360 11.74 21.92 -10.74
C ASN A 360 11.12 20.80 -9.88
N GLY A 361 10.49 19.83 -10.52
CA GLY A 361 9.86 18.70 -9.85
C GLY A 361 10.87 17.64 -9.38
N THR A 362 10.39 16.76 -8.52
CA THR A 362 11.13 15.59 -8.06
C THR A 362 10.29 14.34 -8.30
N ALA A 363 10.91 13.31 -8.88
CA ALA A 363 10.29 11.99 -9.00
C ALA A 363 11.04 10.97 -8.13
N ALA A 364 10.30 10.08 -7.47
CA ALA A 364 10.86 8.99 -6.68
C ALA A 364 10.14 7.68 -7.02
N ILE A 365 10.88 6.71 -7.51
CA ILE A 365 10.37 5.41 -7.95
C ILE A 365 11.01 4.29 -7.14
N VAL A 366 10.18 3.33 -6.72
CA VAL A 366 10.69 2.07 -6.14
C VAL A 366 11.05 1.14 -7.27
N GLU A 367 12.28 0.65 -7.26
CA GLU A 367 12.83 -0.19 -8.32
C GLU A 367 13.43 -1.48 -7.76
N PHE A 368 13.47 -2.48 -8.60
CA PHE A 368 14.25 -3.68 -8.37
C PHE A 368 15.75 -3.37 -8.56
N PRO A 369 16.66 -3.78 -7.66
CA PRO A 369 18.06 -3.37 -7.73
C PRO A 369 18.79 -3.77 -9.02
N GLY A 370 18.25 -4.73 -9.78
CA GLY A 370 18.79 -5.13 -11.07
C GLY A 370 18.91 -3.99 -12.07
N VAL A 371 18.01 -3.01 -12.04
CA VAL A 371 18.06 -1.84 -12.93
C VAL A 371 19.33 -1.01 -12.73
N LEU A 372 19.95 -1.09 -11.56
CA LEU A 372 21.12 -0.32 -11.20
C LEU A 372 22.43 -0.82 -11.86
N TYR A 373 22.49 -2.09 -12.30
CA TYR A 373 23.73 -2.70 -12.77
C TYR A 373 23.63 -3.58 -14.03
N ARG A 374 22.41 -4.00 -14.44
CA ARG A 374 22.28 -4.81 -15.65
C ARG A 374 22.79 -4.06 -16.88
N GLY A 375 23.43 -4.80 -17.81
CA GLY A 375 23.99 -4.27 -19.04
C GLY A 375 22.97 -4.06 -20.17
N ASN A 376 23.47 -4.02 -21.40
CA ASN A 376 22.68 -3.88 -22.64
C ASN A 376 21.77 -2.62 -22.65
N ALA A 377 20.49 -2.77 -22.97
CA ALA A 377 19.55 -1.66 -23.08
C ALA A 377 19.39 -0.89 -21.74
N GLU A 378 19.31 -1.60 -20.61
CA GLU A 378 19.22 -0.96 -19.28
C GLU A 378 20.50 -0.14 -18.97
N GLY A 379 21.69 -0.64 -19.38
CA GLY A 379 22.95 0.11 -19.26
C GLY A 379 22.93 1.42 -20.04
N LYS A 380 22.44 1.41 -21.29
CA LYS A 380 22.34 2.62 -22.13
C LYS A 380 21.33 3.64 -21.58
N ILE A 381 20.21 3.15 -21.01
CA ILE A 381 19.25 4.05 -20.35
C ILE A 381 19.88 4.70 -19.12
N ARG A 382 20.60 3.95 -18.27
CA ARG A 382 21.35 4.53 -17.15
C ARG A 382 22.40 5.53 -17.59
N GLU A 383 23.16 5.21 -18.63
CA GLU A 383 24.12 6.12 -19.24
C GLU A 383 23.45 7.44 -19.63
N TYR A 384 22.32 7.38 -20.35
CA TYR A 384 21.52 8.56 -20.70
C TYR A 384 21.09 9.36 -19.46
N LEU A 385 20.55 8.69 -18.43
CA LEU A 385 20.07 9.35 -17.21
C LEU A 385 21.20 10.04 -16.45
N VAL A 386 22.37 9.42 -16.34
CA VAL A 386 23.55 9.96 -15.65
C VAL A 386 24.18 11.11 -16.46
N GLN A 387 24.41 10.93 -17.76
CA GLN A 387 25.03 11.95 -18.61
C GLN A 387 24.22 13.25 -18.70
N ASN A 388 22.90 13.15 -18.56
CA ASN A 388 22.01 14.31 -18.52
C ASN A 388 21.74 14.81 -17.10
N ASN A 389 22.46 14.30 -16.11
CA ASN A 389 22.40 14.72 -14.70
C ASN A 389 20.99 14.58 -14.08
N PHE A 390 20.23 13.54 -14.45
CA PHE A 390 18.86 13.33 -13.95
C PHE A 390 18.79 12.52 -12.66
N ILE A 391 19.83 11.75 -12.31
CA ILE A 391 19.87 10.95 -11.08
C ILE A 391 20.27 11.84 -9.91
N ASP A 392 19.36 12.06 -8.96
CA ASP A 392 19.61 12.86 -7.76
C ASP A 392 20.08 12.00 -6.58
N CYS A 393 19.40 10.87 -6.33
CA CYS A 393 19.74 9.96 -5.24
C CYS A 393 19.38 8.51 -5.58
N VAL A 394 20.15 7.56 -5.02
CA VAL A 394 19.83 6.14 -5.01
C VAL A 394 19.86 5.64 -3.57
N ILE A 395 18.75 5.06 -3.09
CA ILE A 395 18.59 4.59 -1.72
C ILE A 395 18.37 3.08 -1.74
N ALA A 396 19.30 2.29 -1.19
CA ALA A 396 19.09 0.87 -0.97
C ALA A 396 18.17 0.68 0.25
N LEU A 397 17.07 -0.05 0.08
CA LEU A 397 16.12 -0.36 1.15
C LEU A 397 16.38 -1.74 1.75
N PRO A 398 15.94 -1.99 2.99
CA PRO A 398 15.96 -3.32 3.59
C PRO A 398 15.20 -4.34 2.73
N ASP A 399 15.64 -5.59 2.81
CA ASP A 399 14.86 -6.71 2.29
C ASP A 399 13.55 -6.91 3.07
N ASN A 400 12.66 -7.72 2.55
CA ASN A 400 11.45 -8.16 3.24
C ASN A 400 10.54 -7.02 3.78
N LEU A 401 10.59 -5.81 3.18
CA LEU A 401 9.68 -4.69 3.48
C LEU A 401 8.31 -4.88 2.79
N PHE A 402 8.32 -5.22 1.51
CA PHE A 402 7.12 -5.26 0.68
C PHE A 402 6.34 -6.57 0.84
N PHE A 403 5.02 -6.50 0.67
CA PHE A 403 4.18 -7.69 0.65
C PHE A 403 4.47 -8.53 -0.60
N GLY A 404 4.34 -9.86 -0.48
CA GLY A 404 4.53 -10.76 -1.61
C GLY A 404 5.97 -11.02 -2.06
N THR A 405 6.95 -10.27 -1.57
CA THR A 405 8.37 -10.46 -1.88
C THR A 405 9.26 -10.36 -0.65
N SER A 406 10.38 -11.09 -0.67
CA SER A 406 11.46 -10.94 0.31
C SER A 406 12.68 -10.21 -0.29
N ILE A 407 12.57 -9.74 -1.53
CA ILE A 407 13.69 -9.14 -2.25
C ILE A 407 13.89 -7.71 -1.73
N ALA A 408 15.16 -7.30 -1.54
CA ALA A 408 15.52 -5.92 -1.30
C ALA A 408 15.16 -5.06 -2.52
N THR A 409 14.72 -3.84 -2.28
CA THR A 409 14.39 -2.87 -3.32
C THR A 409 15.26 -1.62 -3.18
N CYS A 410 15.15 -0.71 -4.11
CA CYS A 410 15.79 0.60 -3.99
C CYS A 410 14.82 1.72 -4.39
N ILE A 411 15.10 2.93 -3.96
CA ILE A 411 14.43 4.13 -4.45
C ILE A 411 15.40 4.85 -5.37
N LEU A 412 14.96 5.15 -6.59
CA LEU A 412 15.64 6.01 -7.53
C LEU A 412 14.96 7.37 -7.53
N VAL A 413 15.72 8.43 -7.24
CA VAL A 413 15.21 9.81 -7.20
C VAL A 413 15.71 10.58 -8.41
N LEU A 414 14.81 11.20 -9.14
CA LEU A 414 15.07 11.94 -10.37
C LEU A 414 14.75 13.42 -10.21
N LYS A 415 15.60 14.27 -10.79
CA LYS A 415 15.40 15.71 -10.96
C LYS A 415 15.90 16.16 -12.32
N LYS A 416 15.20 17.09 -12.97
CA LYS A 416 15.65 17.68 -14.23
C LYS A 416 16.63 18.84 -14.06
N ASN A 417 16.47 19.64 -13.01
CA ASN A 417 17.24 20.85 -12.77
C ASN A 417 18.04 20.73 -11.46
N LYS A 418 19.13 19.96 -11.51
CA LYS A 418 20.08 19.85 -10.39
C LYS A 418 21.10 21.01 -10.44
N GLN A 419 21.56 21.45 -9.26
CA GLN A 419 22.53 22.53 -9.12
C GLN A 419 24.00 22.04 -9.21
N ASP A 420 24.21 20.75 -9.02
CA ASP A 420 25.50 20.08 -9.08
C ASP A 420 25.41 18.79 -9.90
N ASP A 421 26.54 18.17 -10.20
CA ASP A 421 26.65 16.93 -10.95
C ASP A 421 26.79 15.67 -10.07
N THR A 422 26.60 15.82 -8.75
CA THR A 422 26.74 14.71 -7.82
C THR A 422 25.47 13.90 -7.67
N THR A 423 25.61 12.59 -7.48
CA THR A 423 24.53 11.67 -7.07
C THR A 423 24.79 11.21 -5.65
N LEU A 424 23.76 11.28 -4.81
CA LEU A 424 23.81 10.77 -3.45
C LEU A 424 23.44 9.29 -3.43
N PHE A 425 24.25 8.46 -2.79
CA PHE A 425 23.98 7.05 -2.53
C PHE A 425 23.77 6.85 -1.03
N ILE A 426 22.65 6.20 -0.64
CA ILE A 426 22.31 5.91 0.75
C ILE A 426 22.11 4.40 0.90
N ASP A 427 22.88 3.79 1.78
CA ASP A 427 22.68 2.40 2.18
C ASP A 427 21.79 2.32 3.44
N ALA A 428 20.48 2.23 3.23
CA ALA A 428 19.51 2.01 4.28
C ALA A 428 19.15 0.53 4.46
N SER A 429 19.89 -0.40 3.87
CA SER A 429 19.58 -1.84 3.90
C SER A 429 19.53 -2.44 5.30
N LYS A 430 20.21 -1.81 6.27
CA LYS A 430 20.21 -2.20 7.70
C LYS A 430 19.27 -1.35 8.57
N GLU A 431 18.57 -0.36 7.99
CA GLU A 431 17.69 0.56 8.71
C GLU A 431 16.28 -0.02 8.83
N PHE A 432 16.06 -0.95 9.74
CA PHE A 432 14.76 -1.52 9.98
C PHE A 432 14.59 -2.05 11.40
N VAL A 433 13.34 -2.29 11.77
CA VAL A 433 12.95 -3.06 12.95
C VAL A 433 12.17 -4.28 12.49
N LYS A 434 12.48 -5.45 13.06
CA LYS A 434 11.75 -6.67 12.75
C LYS A 434 10.37 -6.66 13.42
N GLU A 435 9.31 -6.81 12.63
CA GLU A 435 7.94 -6.87 13.12
C GLU A 435 7.26 -8.16 12.57
N GLY A 436 7.21 -9.19 13.41
CA GLY A 436 6.77 -10.52 12.99
C GLY A 436 7.69 -11.14 11.92
N LYS A 437 7.13 -11.42 10.75
CA LYS A 437 7.87 -11.99 9.60
C LYS A 437 8.39 -10.93 8.62
N LYS A 438 8.13 -9.64 8.86
CA LYS A 438 8.49 -8.53 7.97
C LYS A 438 9.45 -7.57 8.64
N ASN A 439 10.22 -6.86 7.82
CA ASN A 439 10.99 -5.71 8.22
C ASN A 439 10.12 -4.46 8.08
N LYS A 440 10.35 -3.42 8.90
CA LYS A 440 9.57 -2.19 8.90
C LYS A 440 10.47 -0.98 9.15
N LEU A 441 10.24 0.09 8.38
CA LEU A 441 10.90 1.38 8.60
C LEU A 441 10.14 2.17 9.67
N LYS A 442 10.65 2.19 10.90
CA LYS A 442 10.09 3.04 11.97
C LYS A 442 10.42 4.52 11.70
N ALA A 443 9.81 5.43 12.45
CA ALA A 443 9.99 6.87 12.28
C ALA A 443 11.47 7.28 12.27
N HIS A 444 12.26 6.82 13.23
CA HIS A 444 13.69 7.14 13.34
C HIS A 444 14.51 6.65 12.12
N ASN A 445 14.15 5.51 11.52
CA ASN A 445 14.81 5.02 10.29
C ASN A 445 14.52 5.97 9.12
N ARG A 446 13.25 6.35 8.94
CA ARG A 446 12.84 7.29 7.89
C ARG A 446 13.46 8.68 8.09
N GLU A 447 13.47 9.18 9.33
CA GLU A 447 14.10 10.46 9.69
C GLU A 447 15.59 10.47 9.35
N LYS A 448 16.33 9.40 9.68
CA LYS A 448 17.76 9.27 9.34
C LYS A 448 17.99 9.31 7.83
N ILE A 449 17.18 8.59 7.04
CA ILE A 449 17.26 8.60 5.57
C ILE A 449 16.96 10.02 5.04
N LEU A 450 15.88 10.64 5.50
CA LEU A 450 15.45 11.98 5.05
C LEU A 450 16.46 13.06 5.45
N GLN A 451 17.00 13.00 6.66
CA GLN A 451 18.04 13.92 7.08
C GLN A 451 19.29 13.80 6.21
N THR A 452 19.73 12.57 5.92
CA THR A 452 20.89 12.32 5.04
C THR A 452 20.63 12.81 3.63
N TYR A 453 19.41 12.58 3.11
CA TYR A 453 18.98 13.11 1.80
C TYR A 453 19.04 14.64 1.77
N THR A 454 18.53 15.29 2.82
CA THR A 454 18.53 16.76 2.95
C THR A 454 19.93 17.35 3.06
N GLU A 455 20.76 16.77 3.91
CA GLU A 455 22.12 17.26 4.20
C GLU A 455 23.12 16.95 3.09
N ARG A 456 22.82 15.97 2.22
CA ARG A 456 23.70 15.50 1.14
C ARG A 456 25.13 15.25 1.60
N LYS A 457 25.31 14.51 2.72
CA LYS A 457 26.62 14.28 3.33
C LYS A 457 27.10 12.84 3.09
N THR A 458 28.41 12.68 2.96
CA THR A 458 29.05 11.38 3.07
C THR A 458 29.14 10.98 4.54
N ILE A 459 28.56 9.83 4.87
CA ILE A 459 28.55 9.23 6.21
C ILE A 459 29.11 7.82 6.06
N LYS A 460 30.19 7.53 6.81
CA LYS A 460 30.87 6.22 6.74
C LYS A 460 29.85 5.08 6.95
N HIS A 461 29.90 4.08 6.06
CA HIS A 461 29.04 2.90 6.04
C HIS A 461 27.53 3.19 5.85
N PHE A 462 27.15 4.43 5.49
CA PHE A 462 25.74 4.77 5.33
C PHE A 462 25.45 5.59 4.06
N SER A 463 26.28 6.59 3.72
CA SER A 463 26.06 7.39 2.51
C SER A 463 27.33 7.88 1.87
N ALA A 464 27.27 8.11 0.56
CA ALA A 464 28.38 8.68 -0.22
C ALA A 464 27.83 9.60 -1.32
N LEU A 465 28.59 10.64 -1.64
CA LEU A 465 28.40 11.45 -2.84
C LEU A 465 29.38 10.96 -3.91
N ALA A 466 28.89 10.75 -5.13
CA ALA A 466 29.73 10.45 -6.29
C ALA A 466 29.46 11.45 -7.40
N SER A 467 30.53 11.95 -8.03
CA SER A 467 30.41 12.80 -9.21
C SER A 467 29.98 11.98 -10.44
N MET A 468 29.49 12.66 -11.46
CA MET A 468 29.16 12.03 -12.74
C MET A 468 30.37 11.28 -13.33
N GLU A 469 31.59 11.83 -13.20
CA GLU A 469 32.82 11.20 -13.66
C GLU A 469 33.07 9.86 -12.96
N GLN A 470 32.97 9.83 -11.63
CA GLN A 470 33.12 8.59 -10.85
C GLN A 470 32.07 7.53 -11.24
N ILE A 471 30.84 7.93 -11.55
CA ILE A 471 29.78 7.01 -11.99
C ILE A 471 30.11 6.48 -13.39
N LYS A 472 30.61 7.31 -14.27
CA LYS A 472 31.08 6.92 -15.61
C LYS A 472 32.24 5.94 -15.55
N GLU A 473 33.24 6.17 -14.69
CA GLU A 473 34.36 5.27 -14.45
C GLU A 473 33.92 3.89 -13.93
N ASN A 474 32.73 3.82 -13.29
CA ASN A 474 32.08 2.58 -12.85
C ASN A 474 31.08 2.03 -13.89
N ASP A 475 31.23 2.32 -15.19
CA ASP A 475 30.35 1.86 -16.26
C ASP A 475 28.88 2.20 -16.05
N TYR A 476 28.58 3.35 -15.49
CA TYR A 476 27.24 3.81 -15.12
C TYR A 476 26.49 2.85 -14.20
N ASN A 477 27.22 2.07 -13.40
CA ASN A 477 26.66 1.21 -12.36
C ASN A 477 26.23 2.07 -11.18
N LEU A 478 24.94 2.02 -10.82
CA LEU A 478 24.34 2.79 -9.74
C LEU A 478 24.12 1.98 -8.46
N SER A 479 24.72 0.78 -8.34
CA SER A 479 24.60 -0.04 -7.13
C SER A 479 25.23 0.66 -5.94
N VAL A 480 24.46 0.86 -4.86
CA VAL A 480 24.87 1.63 -3.68
C VAL A 480 26.16 1.11 -3.06
N ASN A 481 26.36 -0.21 -3.03
CA ASN A 481 27.56 -0.86 -2.47
C ASN A 481 28.86 -0.60 -3.28
N ARG A 482 28.77 0.06 -4.45
CA ARG A 482 29.95 0.52 -5.21
C ARG A 482 30.51 1.83 -4.66
N TYR A 483 29.68 2.61 -3.99
CA TYR A 483 30.00 3.97 -3.52
C TYR A 483 30.02 4.06 -2.00
N VAL A 484 29.18 3.29 -1.32
CA VAL A 484 29.12 3.23 0.14
C VAL A 484 29.91 2.02 0.63
N GLU A 485 31.00 2.29 1.37
CA GLU A 485 31.82 1.25 1.97
C GLU A 485 31.00 0.42 2.97
N GLN A 486 31.00 -0.88 2.78
CA GLN A 486 30.30 -1.78 3.71
C GLN A 486 31.11 -1.94 5.00
N GLU A 487 30.41 -2.09 6.12
CA GLU A 487 31.01 -2.49 7.39
C GLU A 487 31.64 -3.88 7.23
N ASP A 488 32.91 -4.04 7.54
CA ASP A 488 33.56 -5.36 7.57
C ASP A 488 33.05 -6.14 8.79
N THR A 489 31.96 -6.87 8.59
CA THR A 489 31.36 -7.73 9.63
C THR A 489 32.00 -9.11 9.69
N LYS A 490 33.19 -9.32 9.08
CA LYS A 490 33.91 -10.58 9.25
C LYS A 490 34.23 -10.75 10.72
N GLU A 491 33.55 -11.68 11.36
CA GLU A 491 33.99 -12.16 12.65
C GLU A 491 35.44 -12.62 12.54
N ILE A 492 36.31 -12.02 13.32
CA ILE A 492 37.67 -12.55 13.50
C ILE A 492 37.50 -13.85 14.28
N ILE A 493 37.33 -14.94 13.53
CA ILE A 493 37.21 -16.27 14.12
C ILE A 493 38.55 -16.61 14.73
N ASP A 494 38.64 -16.62 16.05
CA ASP A 494 39.76 -17.21 16.74
C ASP A 494 39.71 -18.73 16.59
N ILE A 495 40.44 -19.21 15.57
CA ILE A 495 40.51 -20.65 15.24
C ILE A 495 40.97 -21.47 16.43
N LYS A 496 41.79 -20.93 17.34
CA LYS A 496 42.23 -21.64 18.54
C LYS A 496 41.09 -21.78 19.54
N ALA A 497 40.33 -20.73 19.77
CA ALA A 497 39.17 -20.76 20.65
C ALA A 497 38.10 -21.71 20.11
N LEU A 498 37.79 -21.63 18.80
CA LEU A 498 36.82 -22.51 18.16
C LEU A 498 37.23 -23.97 18.18
N ASN A 499 38.52 -24.30 17.95
CA ASN A 499 39.04 -25.67 18.06
C ASN A 499 38.98 -26.18 19.49
N ALA A 500 39.20 -25.33 20.49
CA ALA A 500 39.05 -25.73 21.90
C ALA A 500 37.58 -26.03 22.25
N GLU A 501 36.64 -25.26 21.75
CA GLU A 501 35.21 -25.49 21.93
C GLU A 501 34.75 -26.78 21.23
N ILE A 502 35.20 -27.01 19.98
CA ILE A 502 34.93 -28.24 19.24
C ILE A 502 35.46 -29.46 20.04
N SER A 503 36.67 -29.36 20.59
CA SER A 503 37.26 -30.46 21.40
C SER A 503 36.40 -30.76 22.62
N GLN A 504 35.93 -29.72 23.33
CA GLN A 504 35.03 -29.92 24.50
C GLN A 504 33.69 -30.56 24.11
N ILE A 505 33.11 -30.15 22.95
CA ILE A 505 31.86 -30.75 22.46
C ILE A 505 32.06 -32.23 22.11
N VAL A 506 33.17 -32.58 21.45
CA VAL A 506 33.50 -33.96 21.10
C VAL A 506 33.71 -34.81 22.35
N GLU A 507 34.40 -34.31 23.39
CA GLU A 507 34.55 -35.00 24.68
C GLU A 507 33.19 -35.26 25.36
N LYS A 508 32.33 -34.22 25.42
CA LYS A 508 30.95 -34.41 25.95
C LYS A 508 30.13 -35.41 25.17
N GLN A 509 30.24 -35.37 23.84
CA GLN A 509 29.56 -36.31 22.96
C GLN A 509 30.05 -37.76 23.22
N SER A 510 31.35 -37.97 23.36
CA SER A 510 31.92 -39.30 23.71
C SER A 510 31.46 -39.77 25.07
N ALA A 511 31.44 -38.91 26.09
CA ALA A 511 30.96 -39.27 27.42
C ALA A 511 29.48 -39.65 27.41
N LEU A 512 28.63 -38.91 26.71
CA LEU A 512 27.20 -39.22 26.55
C LEU A 512 27.00 -40.57 25.81
N ARG A 513 27.79 -40.82 24.78
CA ARG A 513 27.73 -42.07 24.02
C ARG A 513 28.11 -43.26 24.88
N ASN A 514 29.18 -43.17 25.67
CA ASN A 514 29.59 -44.21 26.61
C ASN A 514 28.53 -44.47 27.70
N SER A 515 27.90 -43.41 28.21
CA SER A 515 26.79 -43.53 29.17
C SER A 515 25.59 -44.26 28.57
N LEU A 516 25.27 -43.95 27.32
CA LEU A 516 24.17 -44.58 26.58
C LEU A 516 24.46 -46.06 26.30
N GLU A 517 25.71 -46.39 25.93
CA GLU A 517 26.16 -47.79 25.75
C GLU A 517 26.13 -48.58 27.07
N SER A 518 26.47 -47.95 28.23
CA SER A 518 26.32 -48.56 29.55
C SER A 518 24.87 -48.88 29.87
N ILE A 519 23.96 -47.95 29.64
CA ILE A 519 22.51 -48.13 29.87
C ILE A 519 21.96 -49.26 28.98
N ILE A 520 22.37 -49.30 27.71
CA ILE A 520 21.96 -50.37 26.78
C ILE A 520 22.44 -51.74 27.31
N LYS A 521 23.72 -51.83 27.75
CA LYS A 521 24.25 -53.06 28.33
C LYS A 521 23.53 -53.53 29.61
N GLU A 522 23.13 -52.57 30.47
CA GLU A 522 22.32 -52.89 31.67
C GLU A 522 20.93 -53.39 31.28
N LEU A 523 20.30 -52.80 30.27
CA LEU A 523 19.00 -53.24 29.76
C LEU A 523 19.06 -54.62 29.06
N GLU A 524 20.12 -54.87 28.29
CA GLU A 524 20.34 -56.15 27.63
C GLU A 524 20.75 -57.24 28.62
N GLY A 525 21.55 -56.91 29.67
CA GLY A 525 21.94 -57.83 30.74
C GLY A 525 20.80 -58.20 31.68
N GLY A 526 19.78 -57.37 31.83
CA GLY A 526 18.61 -57.65 32.69
C GLY A 526 17.57 -58.59 32.08
N GLN A 527 17.75 -59.01 30.82
CA GLN A 527 16.83 -60.01 30.20
C GLN A 527 17.17 -61.50 30.43
N ASN A 528 18.21 -61.80 31.20
CA ASN A 528 18.63 -63.19 31.48
C ASN A 528 18.34 -63.68 32.91
N GLU A 529 17.22 -63.28 33.52
CA GLU A 529 16.68 -64.00 34.66
C GLU A 529 15.62 -65.04 34.19
N PRO A 530 15.78 -66.37 34.53
CA PRO A 530 14.82 -67.36 34.11
C PRO A 530 13.51 -67.21 34.88
N HIS A 531 12.41 -67.13 34.11
CA HIS A 531 11.06 -67.24 34.64
C HIS A 531 10.90 -68.37 35.62
N ARG A 532 10.81 -68.11 36.93
CA ARG A 532 10.28 -69.03 37.92
C ARG A 532 8.78 -69.23 37.63
N ASN A 533 8.47 -70.45 37.21
CA ASN A 533 7.10 -70.96 37.10
C ASN A 533 6.38 -70.81 38.43
N LEU A 534 5.43 -69.92 38.53
CA LEU A 534 4.40 -69.95 39.57
C LEU A 534 3.18 -70.70 39.01
N THR A 535 3.08 -71.97 39.32
CA THR A 535 1.83 -72.75 39.20
C THR A 535 0.83 -72.28 40.26
N PRO A 536 -0.40 -71.97 39.94
CA PRO A 536 -1.42 -71.67 40.92
C PRO A 536 -1.98 -73.00 41.46
N ASN A 537 -1.80 -73.25 42.76
CA ASN A 537 -2.53 -74.26 43.48
C ASN A 537 -3.96 -73.80 43.77
N PHE A 538 -4.92 -74.40 43.08
CA PHE A 538 -6.31 -74.42 43.51
C PHE A 538 -6.55 -75.64 44.32
N SER A 539 -6.92 -75.51 45.61
CA SER A 539 -7.62 -76.57 46.36
C SER A 539 -8.45 -75.92 47.47
N ALA A 540 -9.76 -76.27 47.39
CA ALA A 540 -10.89 -76.22 48.33
C ALA A 540 -11.43 -74.84 48.77
#